data_ae0e99df3f77a582be31af19b8849b1a
#
_entry.id   ae0e99df3f77a582be31af19b8849b1a
#
_cell.length_a   1.000
_cell.length_b   1.000
_cell.length_c   1.000
_cell.angle_alpha   90.00
_cell.angle_beta   90.00
_cell.angle_gamma   90.00
#
_symmetry.space_group_name_H-M   'P 1'
#
loop_
_entity.id
_entity.type
_entity.pdbx_description
1 polymer ?
#
loop_
_entity_poly.entity_id
_entity_poly.type
_entity_poly.pdbx_seq_one_letter_code
_entity_poly.pdbx_strand_id
1 'polypeptide(L)'
;MLFRSTAVVAILLSVAAFVVMTKNMSGASDWVELQPHLEMMLYETEVGYTWVTRMISLAVVIFVGSQSKRWPTGSLWVSTLAGSVALATLPWTGHGAMDEGTRRFWHFTADILHLLAAGGWIGALAAFGLMLSIRRGSSEQQVRVLSRALTGFETAGAFIVATIIVTGVANYLFIVGPTVIEVVTSTYGVLLLAKILLFVGMIGLATLNRFYLSPSLERSVVAGDYSQAATALRKSVVIESTCAVVIVCLVAWLGTLSPSIEMAQG
;
A
#
# COMPACT_ATOMS: atom_id res chain seq x y z
N MET A 1 -5.45 -9.13 -16.84
CA MET A 1 -4.00 -9.25 -17.00
C MET A 1 -3.23 -8.56 -15.88
N LEU A 2 -3.59 -7.34 -15.48
CA LEU A 2 -2.87 -6.53 -14.48
C LEU A 2 -2.66 -7.25 -13.13
N PHE A 3 -3.71 -7.80 -12.51
CA PHE A 3 -3.60 -8.51 -11.22
C PHE A 3 -2.63 -9.67 -11.24
N ARG A 4 -2.52 -10.38 -12.36
CA ARG A 4 -1.59 -11.51 -12.50
C ARG A 4 -0.15 -11.04 -12.59
N SER A 5 0.12 -10.01 -13.40
CA SER A 5 1.48 -9.46 -13.52
C SER A 5 1.96 -8.83 -12.23
N THR A 6 1.11 -8.09 -11.51
CA THR A 6 1.48 -7.52 -10.20
C THR A 6 1.74 -8.61 -9.15
N ALA A 7 0.95 -9.69 -9.13
CA ALA A 7 1.17 -10.80 -8.20
C ALA A 7 2.47 -11.57 -8.51
N VAL A 8 2.82 -11.77 -9.79
CA VAL A 8 4.11 -12.37 -10.18
C VAL A 8 5.29 -11.50 -9.72
N VAL A 9 5.23 -10.19 -9.95
CA VAL A 9 6.25 -9.25 -9.46
C VAL A 9 6.34 -9.28 -7.94
N ALA A 10 5.21 -9.33 -7.24
CA ALA A 10 5.18 -9.41 -5.77
C ALA A 10 5.83 -10.71 -5.25
N ILE A 11 5.63 -11.85 -5.92
CA ILE A 11 6.30 -13.12 -5.59
C ILE A 11 7.81 -12.98 -5.75
N LEU A 12 8.28 -12.48 -6.89
CA LEU A 12 9.72 -12.31 -7.15
C LEU A 12 10.39 -11.39 -6.14
N LEU A 13 9.76 -10.25 -5.86
CA LEU A 13 10.26 -9.30 -4.84
C LEU A 13 10.24 -9.91 -3.44
N SER A 14 9.21 -10.69 -3.09
CA SER A 14 9.12 -11.33 -1.78
C SER A 14 10.16 -12.43 -1.59
N VAL A 15 10.47 -13.19 -2.64
CA VAL A 15 11.56 -14.17 -2.61
C VAL A 15 12.90 -13.46 -2.45
N ALA A 16 13.16 -12.42 -3.24
CA ALA A 16 14.39 -11.65 -3.14
C ALA A 16 14.56 -11.03 -1.74
N ALA A 17 13.48 -10.43 -1.18
CA ALA A 17 13.50 -9.84 0.14
C ALA A 17 13.78 -10.88 1.24
N PHE A 18 13.19 -12.08 1.15
CA PHE A 18 13.42 -13.17 2.10
C PHE A 18 14.89 -13.62 2.10
N VAL A 19 15.47 -13.82 0.92
CA VAL A 19 16.88 -14.19 0.77
C VAL A 19 17.82 -13.12 1.31
N VAL A 20 17.58 -11.85 0.94
CA VAL A 20 18.41 -10.72 1.40
C VAL A 20 18.32 -10.55 2.90
N MET A 21 17.11 -10.66 3.48
CA MET A 21 16.90 -10.57 4.92
C MET A 21 17.65 -11.67 5.66
N THR A 22 17.52 -12.93 5.22
CA THR A 22 18.23 -14.06 5.83
C THR A 22 19.74 -13.89 5.73
N LYS A 23 20.24 -13.45 4.58
CA LYS A 23 21.67 -13.17 4.38
C LYS A 23 22.19 -12.10 5.35
N ASN A 24 21.44 -11.00 5.49
CA ASN A 24 21.83 -9.91 6.40
C ASN A 24 21.81 -10.33 7.88
N MET A 25 20.88 -11.20 8.27
CA MET A 25 20.77 -11.69 9.64
C MET A 25 21.82 -12.76 9.96
N SER A 26 22.16 -13.64 9.01
CA SER A 26 23.14 -14.72 9.22
C SER A 26 24.58 -14.26 9.04
N GLY A 27 24.83 -13.18 8.29
CA GLY A 27 26.17 -12.77 7.89
C GLY A 27 26.84 -13.69 6.89
N ALA A 28 26.11 -14.66 6.32
CA ALA A 28 26.64 -15.65 5.38
C ALA A 28 27.29 -14.97 4.17
N SER A 29 28.52 -15.40 3.82
CA SER A 29 29.29 -14.83 2.72
C SER A 29 28.96 -15.50 1.38
N ASP A 30 28.62 -16.78 1.40
CA ASP A 30 28.33 -17.57 0.22
C ASP A 30 27.00 -18.35 0.32
N TRP A 31 26.64 -19.04 -0.76
CA TRP A 31 25.37 -19.77 -0.86
C TRP A 31 25.34 -21.02 0.03
N VAL A 32 26.47 -21.67 0.24
CA VAL A 32 26.56 -22.93 1.02
C VAL A 32 26.30 -22.62 2.49
N GLU A 33 26.85 -21.52 3.00
CA GLU A 33 26.59 -21.03 4.36
C GLU A 33 25.16 -20.51 4.53
N LEU A 34 24.58 -19.91 3.47
CA LEU A 34 23.24 -19.33 3.53
C LEU A 34 22.12 -20.39 3.57
N GLN A 35 22.29 -21.52 2.90
CA GLN A 35 21.25 -22.53 2.73
C GLN A 35 20.65 -23.03 4.07
N PRO A 36 21.42 -23.46 5.10
CA PRO A 36 20.86 -23.90 6.37
C PRO A 36 20.12 -22.78 7.11
N HIS A 37 20.56 -21.51 6.96
CA HIS A 37 19.86 -20.37 7.54
C HIS A 37 18.53 -20.07 6.85
N LEU A 38 18.44 -20.29 5.54
CA LEU A 38 17.17 -20.19 4.81
C LEU A 38 16.17 -21.28 5.26
N GLU A 39 16.64 -22.50 5.45
CA GLU A 39 15.81 -23.60 5.94
C GLU A 39 15.30 -23.33 7.36
N MET A 40 16.18 -22.92 8.27
CA MET A 40 15.81 -22.54 9.63
C MET A 40 14.81 -21.37 9.64
N MET A 41 15.09 -20.32 8.88
CA MET A 41 14.20 -19.16 8.77
C MET A 41 12.81 -19.57 8.25
N LEU A 42 12.75 -20.48 7.26
CA LEU A 42 11.51 -20.90 6.62
C LEU A 42 10.65 -21.79 7.52
N TYR A 43 11.28 -22.73 8.24
CA TYR A 43 10.55 -23.78 8.96
C TYR A 43 10.43 -23.56 10.45
N GLU A 44 11.29 -22.73 11.06
CA GLU A 44 11.37 -22.58 12.52
C GLU A 44 10.97 -21.18 13.01
N THR A 45 10.61 -20.24 12.10
CA THR A 45 10.29 -18.87 12.49
C THR A 45 8.88 -18.44 12.07
N GLU A 46 8.30 -17.50 12.83
CA GLU A 46 7.03 -16.87 12.46
C GLU A 46 7.13 -16.12 11.09
N VAL A 47 8.31 -15.59 10.76
CA VAL A 47 8.59 -14.94 9.49
C VAL A 47 8.45 -15.93 8.34
N GLY A 48 8.95 -17.15 8.48
CA GLY A 48 8.81 -18.20 7.48
C GLY A 48 7.36 -18.61 7.27
N TYR A 49 6.60 -18.86 8.33
CA TYR A 49 5.18 -19.22 8.22
C TYR A 49 4.36 -18.11 7.55
N THR A 50 4.60 -16.85 7.89
CA THR A 50 3.91 -15.72 7.26
C THR A 50 4.35 -15.49 5.81
N TRP A 51 5.62 -15.76 5.50
CA TRP A 51 6.12 -15.72 4.14
C TRP A 51 5.46 -16.80 3.26
N VAL A 52 5.34 -18.04 3.74
CA VAL A 52 4.62 -19.12 3.03
C VAL A 52 3.15 -18.75 2.82
N THR A 53 2.49 -18.21 3.84
CA THR A 53 1.11 -17.71 3.75
C THR A 53 0.97 -16.67 2.65
N ARG A 54 1.93 -15.74 2.54
CA ARG A 54 2.01 -14.73 1.48
C ARG A 54 2.14 -15.36 0.11
N MET A 55 3.04 -16.34 -0.05
CA MET A 55 3.25 -17.03 -1.32
C MET A 55 2.00 -17.76 -1.79
N ILE A 56 1.33 -18.49 -0.88
CA ILE A 56 0.07 -19.17 -1.18
C ILE A 56 -1.00 -18.13 -1.58
N SER A 57 -1.13 -17.05 -0.84
CA SER A 57 -2.10 -15.98 -1.13
C SER A 57 -1.88 -15.36 -2.51
N LEU A 58 -0.63 -15.06 -2.89
CA LEU A 58 -0.28 -14.54 -4.21
C LEU A 58 -0.51 -15.57 -5.32
N ALA A 59 -0.24 -16.86 -5.07
CA ALA A 59 -0.56 -17.93 -6.00
C ALA A 59 -2.08 -18.05 -6.24
N VAL A 60 -2.88 -17.90 -5.19
CA VAL A 60 -4.36 -17.84 -5.30
C VAL A 60 -4.79 -16.66 -6.18
N VAL A 61 -4.21 -15.47 -6.01
CA VAL A 61 -4.51 -14.30 -6.86
C VAL A 61 -4.21 -14.61 -8.34
N ILE A 62 -3.09 -15.27 -8.64
CA ILE A 62 -2.73 -15.65 -10.02
C ILE A 62 -3.72 -16.67 -10.58
N PHE A 63 -4.01 -17.71 -9.82
CA PHE A 63 -4.92 -18.78 -10.24
C PHE A 63 -6.33 -18.25 -10.49
N VAL A 64 -6.90 -17.57 -9.52
CA VAL A 64 -8.27 -17.02 -9.61
C VAL A 64 -8.35 -15.92 -10.67
N GLY A 65 -7.31 -15.08 -10.81
CA GLY A 65 -7.19 -14.11 -11.89
C GLY A 65 -7.19 -14.74 -13.30
N SER A 66 -6.79 -16.02 -13.42
CA SER A 66 -6.90 -16.76 -14.68
C SER A 66 -8.35 -17.16 -15.01
N GLN A 67 -9.20 -17.29 -14.00
CA GLN A 67 -10.61 -17.69 -14.11
C GLN A 67 -11.57 -16.49 -14.22
N SER A 68 -11.04 -15.26 -14.24
CA SER A 68 -11.84 -14.03 -14.21
C SER A 68 -12.89 -13.91 -15.32
N LYS A 69 -12.68 -14.57 -16.48
CA LYS A 69 -13.68 -14.63 -17.56
C LYS A 69 -14.88 -15.53 -17.24
N ARG A 70 -14.66 -16.61 -16.49
CA ARG A 70 -15.70 -17.58 -16.13
C ARG A 70 -16.47 -17.17 -14.88
N TRP A 71 -15.80 -16.50 -13.94
CA TRP A 71 -16.36 -16.13 -12.64
C TRP A 71 -15.91 -14.72 -12.24
N PRO A 72 -16.40 -13.66 -12.92
CA PRO A 72 -15.85 -12.31 -12.79
C PRO A 72 -15.98 -11.73 -11.39
N THR A 73 -17.18 -11.78 -10.79
CA THR A 73 -17.42 -11.21 -9.44
C THR A 73 -16.68 -11.97 -8.34
N GLY A 74 -16.77 -13.30 -8.36
CA GLY A 74 -16.11 -14.12 -7.35
C GLY A 74 -14.59 -14.05 -7.45
N SER A 75 -14.03 -13.96 -8.67
CA SER A 75 -12.60 -13.79 -8.85
C SER A 75 -12.09 -12.47 -8.26
N LEU A 76 -12.87 -11.40 -8.32
CA LEU A 76 -12.53 -10.13 -7.68
C LEU A 76 -12.51 -10.26 -6.15
N TRP A 77 -13.56 -10.84 -5.55
CA TRP A 77 -13.63 -11.01 -4.10
C TRP A 77 -12.50 -11.88 -3.57
N VAL A 78 -12.26 -13.04 -4.19
CA VAL A 78 -11.18 -13.95 -3.76
C VAL A 78 -9.82 -13.31 -3.95
N SER A 79 -9.57 -12.60 -5.07
CA SER A 79 -8.31 -11.89 -5.28
C SER A 79 -8.11 -10.75 -4.27
N THR A 80 -9.18 -10.04 -3.90
CA THR A 80 -9.11 -8.98 -2.87
C THR A 80 -8.77 -9.58 -1.51
N LEU A 81 -9.47 -10.65 -1.09
CA LEU A 81 -9.20 -11.31 0.18
C LEU A 81 -7.77 -11.89 0.24
N ALA A 82 -7.36 -12.60 -0.81
CA ALA A 82 -6.01 -13.16 -0.88
C ALA A 82 -4.94 -12.05 -0.90
N GLY A 83 -5.15 -10.97 -1.64
CA GLY A 83 -4.26 -9.80 -1.63
C GLY A 83 -4.20 -9.12 -0.26
N SER A 84 -5.33 -9.02 0.45
CA SER A 84 -5.38 -8.49 1.81
C SER A 84 -4.61 -9.37 2.79
N VAL A 85 -4.73 -10.69 2.70
CA VAL A 85 -3.94 -11.64 3.51
C VAL A 85 -2.44 -11.46 3.20
N ALA A 86 -2.07 -11.38 1.93
CA ALA A 86 -0.67 -11.16 1.55
C ALA A 86 -0.09 -9.85 2.14
N LEU A 87 -0.88 -8.75 2.13
CA LEU A 87 -0.48 -7.49 2.77
C LEU A 87 -0.39 -7.62 4.30
N ALA A 88 -1.35 -8.29 4.91
CA ALA A 88 -1.41 -8.47 6.36
C ALA A 88 -0.22 -9.28 6.93
N THR A 89 0.51 -10.03 6.11
CA THR A 89 1.72 -10.76 6.52
C THR A 89 2.99 -9.90 6.56
N LEU A 90 2.98 -8.67 6.04
CA LEU A 90 4.17 -7.82 5.97
C LEU A 90 4.72 -7.35 7.34
N PRO A 91 3.91 -7.06 8.37
CA PRO A 91 4.40 -6.59 9.66
C PRO A 91 5.38 -7.55 10.36
N TRP A 92 5.33 -8.86 10.06
CA TRP A 92 6.28 -9.85 10.63
C TRP A 92 7.74 -9.62 10.20
N THR A 93 7.99 -8.83 9.18
CA THR A 93 9.33 -8.41 8.75
C THR A 93 9.66 -6.98 9.16
N GLY A 94 8.79 -6.31 9.93
CA GLY A 94 8.91 -4.92 10.37
C GLY A 94 9.23 -4.78 11.85
N HIS A 95 9.25 -3.52 12.34
CA HIS A 95 9.59 -3.17 13.73
C HIS A 95 8.65 -3.81 14.77
N GLY A 96 7.38 -4.01 14.44
CA GLY A 96 6.40 -4.65 15.34
C GLY A 96 6.77 -6.08 15.76
N ALA A 97 7.63 -6.75 14.99
CA ALA A 97 8.09 -8.10 15.31
C ALA A 97 9.01 -8.13 16.56
N MET A 98 9.60 -7.00 16.95
CA MET A 98 10.47 -6.87 18.12
C MET A 98 9.71 -6.56 19.42
N ASP A 99 8.45 -6.17 19.34
CA ASP A 99 7.62 -5.92 20.51
C ASP A 99 7.13 -7.23 21.15
N GLU A 100 6.77 -7.18 22.46
CA GLU A 100 6.27 -8.33 23.22
C GLU A 100 4.91 -8.06 23.87
N GLY A 101 4.17 -9.11 24.18
CA GLY A 101 2.93 -9.08 24.94
C GLY A 101 1.84 -8.22 24.29
N THR A 102 1.13 -7.44 25.10
CA THR A 102 0.00 -6.59 24.66
C THR A 102 0.43 -5.49 23.71
N ARG A 103 1.65 -4.96 23.84
CA ARG A 103 2.19 -3.94 22.94
C ARG A 103 2.35 -4.49 21.53
N ARG A 104 2.90 -5.70 21.38
CA ARG A 104 3.00 -6.40 20.10
C ARG A 104 1.65 -6.52 19.41
N PHE A 105 0.62 -6.97 20.16
CA PHE A 105 -0.73 -7.13 19.60
C PHE A 105 -1.28 -5.83 18.99
N TRP A 106 -1.18 -4.71 19.72
CA TRP A 106 -1.70 -3.43 19.23
C TRP A 106 -0.86 -2.85 18.09
N HIS A 107 0.46 -3.01 18.13
CA HIS A 107 1.35 -2.56 17.06
C HIS A 107 1.06 -3.32 15.76
N PHE A 108 0.99 -4.67 15.81
CA PHE A 108 0.60 -5.48 14.64
C PHE A 108 -0.77 -5.11 14.11
N THR A 109 -1.74 -4.88 14.99
CA THR A 109 -3.10 -4.47 14.57
C THR A 109 -3.05 -3.13 13.84
N ALA A 110 -2.33 -2.15 14.37
CA ALA A 110 -2.17 -0.85 13.72
C ALA A 110 -1.46 -0.96 12.36
N ASP A 111 -0.38 -1.74 12.28
CA ASP A 111 0.37 -1.97 11.05
C ASP A 111 -0.48 -2.65 9.98
N ILE A 112 -1.19 -3.74 10.33
CA ILE A 112 -2.06 -4.46 9.39
C ILE A 112 -3.14 -3.53 8.85
N LEU A 113 -3.84 -2.80 9.72
CA LEU A 113 -4.89 -1.87 9.31
C LEU A 113 -4.32 -0.73 8.45
N HIS A 114 -3.14 -0.22 8.78
CA HIS A 114 -2.46 0.81 8.00
C HIS A 114 -2.14 0.31 6.59
N LEU A 115 -1.56 -0.87 6.46
CA LEU A 115 -1.20 -1.47 5.17
C LEU A 115 -2.43 -1.79 4.33
N LEU A 116 -3.51 -2.32 4.93
CA LEU A 116 -4.75 -2.60 4.22
C LEU A 116 -5.42 -1.31 3.72
N ALA A 117 -5.45 -0.27 4.55
CA ALA A 117 -6.00 1.02 4.16
C ALA A 117 -5.16 1.69 3.06
N ALA A 118 -3.83 1.68 3.19
CA ALA A 118 -2.93 2.19 2.16
C ALA A 118 -3.04 1.41 0.84
N GLY A 119 -3.12 0.08 0.91
CA GLY A 119 -3.35 -0.79 -0.25
C GLY A 119 -4.70 -0.52 -0.91
N GLY A 120 -5.76 -0.28 -0.13
CA GLY A 120 -7.08 0.12 -0.63
C GLY A 120 -7.05 1.47 -1.35
N TRP A 121 -6.33 2.46 -0.80
CA TRP A 121 -6.16 3.77 -1.45
C TRP A 121 -5.39 3.65 -2.77
N ILE A 122 -4.22 3.00 -2.76
CA ILE A 122 -3.40 2.79 -3.97
C ILE A 122 -4.18 1.99 -5.02
N GLY A 123 -4.93 0.97 -4.61
CA GLY A 123 -5.80 0.19 -5.48
C GLY A 123 -6.90 1.04 -6.15
N ALA A 124 -7.52 1.94 -5.39
CA ALA A 124 -8.51 2.87 -5.92
C ALA A 124 -7.89 3.85 -6.93
N LEU A 125 -6.74 4.44 -6.61
CA LEU A 125 -6.00 5.32 -7.54
C LEU A 125 -5.64 4.59 -8.83
N ALA A 126 -5.17 3.36 -8.75
CA ALA A 126 -4.87 2.53 -9.92
C ALA A 126 -6.12 2.25 -10.76
N ALA A 127 -7.25 1.93 -10.12
CA ALA A 127 -8.53 1.70 -10.79
C ALA A 127 -9.03 2.97 -11.50
N PHE A 128 -9.03 4.12 -10.82
CA PHE A 128 -9.42 5.40 -11.43
C PHE A 128 -8.45 5.83 -12.54
N GLY A 129 -7.14 5.64 -12.35
CA GLY A 129 -6.14 5.90 -13.38
C GLY A 129 -6.39 5.07 -14.65
N LEU A 130 -6.72 3.79 -14.51
CA LEU A 130 -7.09 2.92 -15.63
C LEU A 130 -8.39 3.37 -16.32
N MET A 131 -9.42 3.73 -15.54
CA MET A 131 -10.67 4.24 -16.09
C MET A 131 -10.49 5.58 -16.83
N LEU A 132 -9.58 6.44 -16.34
CA LEU A 132 -9.24 7.72 -16.96
C LEU A 132 -8.24 7.60 -18.13
N SER A 133 -7.57 6.46 -18.30
CA SER A 133 -6.64 6.22 -19.42
C SER A 133 -7.36 5.98 -20.75
N ILE A 134 -8.69 5.88 -20.72
CA ILE A 134 -9.54 5.72 -21.90
C ILE A 134 -9.35 6.93 -22.84
N ARG A 135 -9.08 6.64 -24.12
CA ARG A 135 -8.63 7.59 -25.16
C ARG A 135 -9.67 8.67 -25.47
N ARG A 136 -9.22 9.76 -26.11
CA ARG A 136 -10.08 10.75 -26.79
C ARG A 136 -11.10 10.03 -27.66
N GLY A 137 -12.40 10.14 -27.33
CA GLY A 137 -13.49 9.39 -27.99
C GLY A 137 -14.22 8.41 -27.06
N SER A 138 -13.94 8.44 -25.74
CA SER A 138 -14.69 7.68 -24.74
C SER A 138 -16.18 7.97 -24.88
N SER A 139 -17.01 6.92 -24.92
CA SER A 139 -18.45 7.09 -24.95
C SER A 139 -18.92 7.78 -23.67
N GLU A 140 -19.97 8.57 -23.77
CA GLU A 140 -20.65 9.19 -22.61
C GLU A 140 -20.93 8.17 -21.49
N GLN A 141 -21.25 6.93 -21.87
CA GLN A 141 -21.49 5.83 -20.95
C GLN A 141 -20.26 5.51 -20.08
N GLN A 142 -19.04 5.56 -20.64
CA GLN A 142 -17.79 5.30 -19.89
C GLN A 142 -17.53 6.40 -18.85
N VAL A 143 -17.78 7.65 -19.22
CA VAL A 143 -17.63 8.79 -18.31
C VAL A 143 -18.67 8.75 -17.18
N ARG A 144 -19.91 8.33 -17.48
CA ARG A 144 -20.96 8.11 -16.46
C ARG A 144 -20.59 6.98 -15.47
N VAL A 145 -19.98 5.90 -15.96
CA VAL A 145 -19.49 4.81 -15.08
C VAL A 145 -18.38 5.32 -14.16
N LEU A 146 -17.44 6.09 -14.68
CA LEU A 146 -16.38 6.72 -13.87
C LEU A 146 -16.97 7.66 -12.81
N SER A 147 -17.90 8.55 -13.18
CA SER A 147 -18.56 9.46 -12.24
C SER A 147 -19.23 8.69 -11.10
N ARG A 148 -20.00 7.65 -11.41
CA ARG A 148 -20.63 6.79 -10.39
C ARG A 148 -19.62 6.07 -9.50
N ALA A 149 -18.49 5.60 -10.07
CA ALA A 149 -17.45 4.95 -9.30
C ALA A 149 -16.78 5.91 -8.31
N LEU A 150 -16.53 7.15 -8.72
CA LEU A 150 -15.97 8.21 -7.88
C LEU A 150 -16.92 8.55 -6.72
N THR A 151 -18.19 8.82 -7.03
CA THR A 151 -19.21 9.13 -6.00
C THR A 151 -19.41 7.94 -5.04
N GLY A 152 -19.44 6.70 -5.56
CA GLY A 152 -19.55 5.49 -4.74
C GLY A 152 -18.34 5.26 -3.84
N PHE A 153 -17.16 5.77 -4.21
CA PHE A 153 -15.93 5.62 -3.42
C PHE A 153 -15.78 6.66 -2.30
N GLU A 154 -16.54 7.75 -2.32
CA GLU A 154 -16.37 8.87 -1.37
C GLU A 154 -16.41 8.45 0.09
N THR A 155 -17.38 7.63 0.49
CA THR A 155 -17.51 7.15 1.87
C THR A 155 -16.39 6.17 2.21
N ALA A 156 -16.09 5.22 1.33
CA ALA A 156 -15.00 4.26 1.53
C ALA A 156 -13.65 4.98 1.61
N GLY A 157 -13.42 5.97 0.74
CA GLY A 157 -12.22 6.82 0.75
C GLY A 157 -12.05 7.57 2.06
N ALA A 158 -13.13 8.14 2.62
CA ALA A 158 -13.09 8.83 3.90
C ALA A 158 -12.70 7.86 5.06
N PHE A 159 -13.27 6.65 5.08
CA PHE A 159 -12.88 5.63 6.06
C PHE A 159 -11.42 5.18 5.90
N ILE A 160 -10.94 5.01 4.68
CA ILE A 160 -9.55 4.67 4.38
C ILE A 160 -8.62 5.76 4.92
N VAL A 161 -8.89 7.03 4.63
CA VAL A 161 -8.11 8.17 5.13
C VAL A 161 -8.08 8.23 6.65
N ALA A 162 -9.25 8.12 7.29
CA ALA A 162 -9.35 8.12 8.74
C ALA A 162 -8.54 6.97 9.35
N THR A 163 -8.62 5.77 8.77
CA THR A 163 -7.82 4.60 9.20
C THR A 163 -6.33 4.87 9.06
N ILE A 164 -5.87 5.40 7.91
CA ILE A 164 -4.45 5.72 7.69
C ILE A 164 -3.95 6.75 8.72
N ILE A 165 -4.74 7.77 9.04
CA ILE A 165 -4.36 8.79 10.03
C ILE A 165 -4.23 8.16 11.42
N VAL A 166 -5.27 7.47 11.89
CA VAL A 166 -5.29 6.89 13.23
C VAL A 166 -4.16 5.86 13.41
N THR A 167 -4.03 4.95 12.45
CA THR A 167 -2.99 3.92 12.50
C THR A 167 -1.60 4.49 12.26
N GLY A 168 -1.47 5.55 11.45
CA GLY A 168 -0.20 6.26 11.25
C GLY A 168 0.30 6.93 12.52
N VAL A 169 -0.61 7.56 13.30
CA VAL A 169 -0.28 8.12 14.61
C VAL A 169 0.08 7.00 15.60
N ALA A 170 -0.68 5.91 15.62
CA ALA A 170 -0.39 4.76 16.49
C ALA A 170 1.00 4.17 16.19
N ASN A 171 1.31 3.92 14.92
CA ASN A 171 2.61 3.41 14.49
C ASN A 171 3.76 4.36 14.85
N TYR A 172 3.56 5.68 14.70
CA TYR A 172 4.53 6.66 15.16
C TYR A 172 4.83 6.50 16.66
N LEU A 173 3.78 6.40 17.48
CA LEU A 173 3.93 6.24 18.93
C LEU A 173 4.58 4.92 19.32
N PHE A 174 4.34 3.84 18.56
CA PHE A 174 4.97 2.54 18.81
C PHE A 174 6.43 2.52 18.38
N ILE A 175 6.80 3.12 17.24
CA ILE A 175 8.15 3.05 16.66
C ILE A 175 9.06 4.13 17.23
N VAL A 176 8.55 5.36 17.35
CA VAL A 176 9.36 6.55 17.71
C VAL A 176 9.10 7.00 19.15
N GLY A 177 7.89 6.74 19.68
CA GLY A 177 7.47 7.25 20.98
C GLY A 177 6.96 8.71 20.92
N PRO A 178 6.77 9.36 22.09
CA PRO A 178 6.18 10.70 22.18
C PRO A 178 7.17 11.85 21.87
N THR A 179 8.43 11.57 21.61
CA THR A 179 9.48 12.59 21.37
C THR A 179 9.44 13.07 19.92
N VAL A 180 9.31 14.39 19.71
CA VAL A 180 9.23 15.01 18.37
C VAL A 180 10.56 15.68 17.99
N ILE A 181 11.27 16.29 18.96
CA ILE A 181 12.41 17.17 18.69
C ILE A 181 13.64 16.39 18.19
N GLU A 182 13.95 15.26 18.78
CA GLU A 182 15.10 14.42 18.40
C GLU A 182 14.93 13.78 17.01
N VAL A 183 13.68 13.56 16.60
CA VAL A 183 13.33 12.96 15.33
C VAL A 183 13.54 13.94 14.18
N VAL A 184 13.16 15.21 14.35
CA VAL A 184 13.19 16.23 13.28
C VAL A 184 14.62 16.52 12.78
N THR A 185 15.65 16.30 13.61
CA THR A 185 17.04 16.53 13.26
C THR A 185 17.72 15.31 12.62
N SER A 186 17.10 14.14 12.64
CA SER A 186 17.64 12.90 12.07
C SER A 186 17.23 12.70 10.61
N THR A 187 18.03 11.90 9.86
CA THR A 187 17.66 11.46 8.50
C THR A 187 16.30 10.76 8.48
N TYR A 188 16.04 9.93 9.50
CA TYR A 188 14.75 9.25 9.68
C TYR A 188 13.59 10.27 9.77
N GLY A 189 13.75 11.31 10.61
CA GLY A 189 12.73 12.32 10.81
C GLY A 189 12.47 13.18 9.57
N VAL A 190 13.51 13.53 8.81
CA VAL A 190 13.35 14.26 7.54
C VAL A 190 12.53 13.45 6.54
N LEU A 191 12.82 12.15 6.39
CA LEU A 191 12.05 11.26 5.50
C LEU A 191 10.61 11.07 5.99
N LEU A 192 10.42 10.94 7.30
CA LEU A 192 9.09 10.84 7.92
C LEU A 192 8.28 12.11 7.67
N LEU A 193 8.88 13.28 7.86
CA LEU A 193 8.24 14.57 7.58
C LEU A 193 7.87 14.70 6.09
N ALA A 194 8.78 14.34 5.19
CA ALA A 194 8.50 14.33 3.76
C ALA A 194 7.31 13.42 3.40
N LYS A 195 7.23 12.20 3.99
CA LYS A 195 6.09 11.30 3.86
C LYS A 195 4.79 11.95 4.33
N ILE A 196 4.80 12.60 5.50
CA ILE A 196 3.62 13.25 6.08
C ILE A 196 3.16 14.41 5.17
N LEU A 197 4.07 15.26 4.71
CA LEU A 197 3.75 16.38 3.82
C LEU A 197 3.16 15.91 2.48
N LEU A 198 3.71 14.87 1.88
CA LEU A 198 3.14 14.26 0.67
C LEU A 198 1.74 13.69 0.93
N PHE A 199 1.54 13.02 2.06
CA PHE A 199 0.24 12.48 2.43
C PHE A 199 -0.80 13.59 2.65
N VAL A 200 -0.44 14.68 3.33
CA VAL A 200 -1.32 15.88 3.49
C VAL A 200 -1.67 16.47 2.13
N GLY A 201 -0.68 16.58 1.22
CA GLY A 201 -0.92 17.00 -0.15
C GLY A 201 -1.90 16.09 -0.91
N MET A 202 -1.78 14.78 -0.74
CA MET A 202 -2.72 13.81 -1.31
C MET A 202 -4.14 13.96 -0.75
N ILE A 203 -4.29 14.21 0.56
CA ILE A 203 -5.60 14.49 1.16
C ILE A 203 -6.19 15.78 0.56
N GLY A 204 -5.37 16.81 0.36
CA GLY A 204 -5.80 18.04 -0.32
C GLY A 204 -6.32 17.79 -1.73
N LEU A 205 -5.61 16.99 -2.52
CA LEU A 205 -6.04 16.59 -3.87
C LEU A 205 -7.30 15.73 -3.83
N ALA A 206 -7.39 14.76 -2.92
CA ALA A 206 -8.59 13.94 -2.75
C ALA A 206 -9.81 14.79 -2.37
N THR A 207 -9.62 15.79 -1.51
CA THR A 207 -10.65 16.78 -1.15
C THR A 207 -11.07 17.60 -2.36
N LEU A 208 -10.12 18.10 -3.16
CA LEU A 208 -10.39 18.80 -4.40
C LEU A 208 -11.15 17.91 -5.41
N ASN A 209 -10.74 16.65 -5.54
CA ASN A 209 -11.42 15.68 -6.39
C ASN A 209 -12.88 15.49 -5.94
N ARG A 210 -13.10 15.28 -4.66
CA ARG A 210 -14.44 15.03 -4.11
C ARG A 210 -15.39 16.21 -4.27
N PHE A 211 -14.96 17.43 -3.89
CA PHE A 211 -15.86 18.58 -3.76
C PHE A 211 -15.94 19.44 -5.03
N TYR A 212 -14.94 19.36 -5.92
CA TYR A 212 -14.87 20.22 -7.09
C TYR A 212 -14.80 19.45 -8.40
N LEU A 213 -13.86 18.52 -8.56
CA LEU A 213 -13.61 17.89 -9.86
C LEU A 213 -14.66 16.82 -10.21
N SER A 214 -15.07 15.99 -9.26
CA SER A 214 -16.13 14.98 -9.51
C SER A 214 -17.48 15.61 -9.79
N PRO A 215 -17.98 16.61 -9.02
CA PRO A 215 -19.21 17.31 -9.34
C PRO A 215 -19.13 18.13 -10.65
N SER A 216 -17.95 18.68 -10.98
CA SER A 216 -17.72 19.36 -12.25
C SER A 216 -17.81 18.39 -13.43
N LEU A 217 -17.23 17.19 -13.31
CA LEU A 217 -17.35 16.15 -14.32
C LEU A 217 -18.80 15.72 -14.53
N GLU A 218 -19.56 15.51 -13.46
CA GLU A 218 -20.97 15.13 -13.55
C GLU A 218 -21.81 16.17 -14.28
N ARG A 219 -21.66 17.44 -13.94
CA ARG A 219 -22.33 18.55 -14.62
C ARG A 219 -21.94 18.64 -16.11
N SER A 220 -20.65 18.47 -16.42
CA SER A 220 -20.14 18.51 -17.79
C SER A 220 -20.64 17.35 -18.64
N VAL A 221 -20.86 16.19 -18.05
CA VAL A 221 -21.47 15.03 -18.74
C VAL A 221 -22.91 15.32 -19.15
N VAL A 222 -23.68 15.98 -18.26
CA VAL A 222 -25.05 16.37 -18.56
C VAL A 222 -25.10 17.44 -19.66
N ALA A 223 -24.12 18.35 -19.69
CA ALA A 223 -24.01 19.42 -20.71
C ALA A 223 -23.44 18.95 -22.07
N GLY A 224 -22.89 17.71 -22.13
CA GLY A 224 -22.30 17.14 -23.34
C GLY A 224 -20.85 17.56 -23.63
N ASP A 225 -20.22 18.41 -22.80
CA ASP A 225 -18.81 18.83 -22.93
C ASP A 225 -18.00 18.49 -21.67
N TYR A 226 -17.54 17.26 -21.59
CA TYR A 226 -16.82 16.72 -20.43
C TYR A 226 -15.29 16.66 -20.61
N SER A 227 -14.77 17.10 -21.73
CA SER A 227 -13.35 16.94 -22.11
C SER A 227 -12.40 17.64 -21.12
N GLN A 228 -12.69 18.88 -20.75
CA GLN A 228 -11.88 19.66 -19.82
C GLN A 228 -11.94 19.11 -18.38
N ALA A 229 -13.14 18.78 -17.89
CA ALA A 229 -13.35 18.23 -16.57
C ALA A 229 -12.66 16.86 -16.41
N ALA A 230 -12.77 15.98 -17.40
CA ALA A 230 -12.07 14.70 -17.40
C ALA A 230 -10.53 14.86 -17.41
N THR A 231 -10.02 15.87 -18.14
CA THR A 231 -8.58 16.16 -18.18
C THR A 231 -8.07 16.67 -16.83
N ALA A 232 -8.83 17.55 -16.15
CA ALA A 232 -8.47 18.08 -14.84
C ALA A 232 -8.44 16.94 -13.79
N LEU A 233 -9.47 16.09 -13.77
CA LEU A 233 -9.53 14.93 -12.88
C LEU A 233 -8.37 13.94 -13.14
N ARG A 234 -8.06 13.67 -14.43
CA ARG A 234 -6.93 12.83 -14.78
C ARG A 234 -5.61 13.37 -14.26
N LYS A 235 -5.37 14.67 -14.38
CA LYS A 235 -4.14 15.30 -13.84
C LYS A 235 -4.06 15.11 -12.33
N SER A 236 -5.16 15.33 -11.61
CA SER A 236 -5.19 15.14 -10.16
C SER A 236 -4.88 13.70 -9.77
N VAL A 237 -5.53 12.70 -10.37
CA VAL A 237 -5.29 11.27 -10.10
C VAL A 237 -3.85 10.87 -10.43
N VAL A 238 -3.25 11.40 -11.50
CA VAL A 238 -1.84 11.15 -11.84
C VAL A 238 -0.91 11.73 -10.78
N ILE A 239 -1.16 12.95 -10.31
CA ILE A 239 -0.35 13.58 -9.25
C ILE A 239 -0.49 12.77 -7.94
N GLU A 240 -1.71 12.40 -7.53
CA GLU A 240 -1.93 11.55 -6.35
C GLU A 240 -1.20 10.21 -6.47
N SER A 241 -1.30 9.56 -7.63
CA SER A 241 -0.61 8.27 -7.88
C SER A 241 0.90 8.42 -7.81
N THR A 242 1.46 9.52 -8.32
CA THR A 242 2.89 9.83 -8.24
C THR A 242 3.30 10.05 -6.78
N CYS A 243 2.54 10.83 -6.01
CA CYS A 243 2.79 11.02 -4.59
C CYS A 243 2.73 9.69 -3.83
N ALA A 244 1.76 8.82 -4.13
CA ALA A 244 1.65 7.50 -3.53
C ALA A 244 2.89 6.63 -3.80
N VAL A 245 3.39 6.61 -5.03
CA VAL A 245 4.63 5.90 -5.39
C VAL A 245 5.82 6.46 -4.63
N VAL A 246 5.96 7.78 -4.56
CA VAL A 246 7.05 8.42 -3.80
C VAL A 246 6.96 8.08 -2.31
N ILE A 247 5.75 8.09 -1.71
CA ILE A 247 5.54 7.67 -0.33
C ILE A 247 5.99 6.21 -0.12
N VAL A 248 5.63 5.29 -1.03
CA VAL A 248 6.07 3.88 -0.93
C VAL A 248 7.59 3.77 -0.99
N CYS A 249 8.27 4.52 -1.87
CA CYS A 249 9.73 4.56 -1.92
C CYS A 249 10.34 5.11 -0.62
N LEU A 250 9.76 6.19 -0.06
CA LEU A 250 10.20 6.74 1.23
C LEU A 250 10.02 5.74 2.37
N VAL A 251 8.89 5.01 2.41
CA VAL A 251 8.63 3.98 3.41
C VAL A 251 9.62 2.82 3.28
N ALA A 252 9.92 2.39 2.06
CA ALA A 252 10.92 1.36 1.82
C ALA A 252 12.31 1.81 2.33
N TRP A 253 12.67 3.08 2.14
CA TRP A 253 13.93 3.63 2.66
C TRP A 253 13.90 3.77 4.20
N LEU A 254 12.82 4.30 4.78
CA LEU A 254 12.63 4.38 6.22
C LEU A 254 12.78 3.03 6.91
N GLY A 255 12.29 1.95 6.28
CA GLY A 255 12.42 0.59 6.81
C GLY A 255 13.86 0.05 6.85
N THR A 256 14.83 0.72 6.21
CA THR A 256 16.26 0.37 6.28
C THR A 256 17.02 1.17 7.34
N LEU A 257 16.37 2.13 7.98
CA LEU A 257 16.99 3.02 8.99
C LEU A 257 16.48 2.65 10.38
N SER A 258 17.38 2.62 11.35
CA SER A 258 17.02 2.52 12.76
C SER A 258 16.54 3.88 13.28
N PRO A 259 15.43 3.95 14.03
CA PRO A 259 15.02 5.17 14.71
C PRO A 259 16.10 5.61 15.69
N SER A 260 16.33 6.93 15.83
CA SER A 260 17.41 7.51 16.63
C SER A 260 17.37 7.13 18.13
N ILE A 261 16.23 6.66 18.62
CA ILE A 261 16.03 6.26 20.02
C ILE A 261 16.75 4.94 20.35
N GLU A 262 16.86 4.00 19.40
CA GLU A 262 17.60 2.75 19.60
C GLU A 262 19.12 2.98 19.71
N MET A 263 19.66 4.00 19.03
CA MET A 263 21.08 4.34 19.09
C MET A 263 21.49 5.04 20.40
N ALA A 264 20.54 5.56 21.18
CA ALA A 264 20.81 6.22 22.46
C ALA A 264 20.75 5.26 23.66
N GLN A 265 20.30 4.01 23.46
CA GLN A 265 20.18 3.00 24.52
C GLN A 265 21.19 1.84 24.39
N GLY A 266 22.05 1.81 23.38
CA GLY A 266 23.16 0.89 23.18
C GLY A 266 24.50 1.58 23.37
#